data_ba2abe0b2cc5bb23909a1a6a2c09d026
#
_entry.id   ba2abe0b2cc5bb23909a1a6a2c09d026
#
_cell.length_a   1.000
_cell.length_b   1.000
_cell.length_c   1.000
_cell.angle_alpha   90.00
_cell.angle_beta   90.00
_cell.angle_gamma   90.00
#
_symmetry.space_group_name_H-M   'P 1'
#
loop_
_entity.id
_entity.type
_entity.pdbx_description
1 polymer ?
#
loop_
_entity_poly.entity_id
_entity_poly.type
_entity_poly.pdbx_seq_one_letter_code
_entity_poly.pdbx_strand_id
1 'polypeptide(L)'
;AWEAEAARRGLPNRKCTPDAMVALKEEKNISLMEEFGVLTKTEMLSRYEVEMEHYSKIINIEARTMLKIASKQLIPAATIWAKLPAPPQPRPLLWKASPPSPKQSC
;
A
#
# COMPACT_ATOMS: atom_id res chain seq x y z
N ALA A 1 -19.76 3.75 4.33
CA ALA A 1 -21.07 3.16 3.95
C ALA A 1 -20.95 1.66 3.70
N TRP A 2 -20.03 1.19 2.83
CA TRP A 2 -19.88 -0.23 2.49
C TRP A 2 -19.49 -1.12 3.68
N GLU A 3 -18.53 -0.72 4.49
CA GLU A 3 -18.07 -1.49 5.66
C GLU A 3 -19.22 -1.76 6.67
N ALA A 4 -20.08 -0.76 6.90
CA ALA A 4 -21.22 -0.92 7.79
C ALA A 4 -22.28 -1.89 7.22
N GLU A 5 -22.51 -1.85 5.91
CA GLU A 5 -23.42 -2.78 5.25
C GLU A 5 -22.85 -4.20 5.21
N ALA A 6 -21.56 -4.36 4.98
CA ALA A 6 -20.89 -5.66 5.04
C ALA A 6 -20.99 -6.27 6.45
N ALA A 7 -20.73 -5.47 7.49
CA ALA A 7 -20.88 -5.91 8.88
C ALA A 7 -22.33 -6.31 9.20
N ARG A 8 -23.32 -5.54 8.73
CA ARG A 8 -24.76 -5.88 8.88
C ARG A 8 -25.11 -7.24 8.24
N ARG A 9 -24.45 -7.58 7.15
CA ARG A 9 -24.60 -8.87 6.45
C ARG A 9 -23.76 -10.00 7.03
N GLY A 10 -22.99 -9.75 8.08
CA GLY A 10 -22.11 -10.73 8.72
C GLY A 10 -20.83 -11.04 7.95
N LEU A 11 -20.42 -10.14 7.04
CA LEU A 11 -19.18 -10.25 6.30
C LEU A 11 -18.02 -9.62 7.11
N PRO A 12 -17.02 -10.38 7.51
CA PRO A 12 -15.88 -9.83 8.25
C PRO A 12 -15.01 -8.95 7.36
N ASN A 13 -14.64 -7.77 7.86
CA ASN A 13 -13.68 -6.89 7.18
C ASN A 13 -12.27 -7.22 7.68
N ARG A 14 -11.60 -8.17 7.04
CA ARG A 14 -10.23 -8.58 7.34
C ARG A 14 -9.26 -7.78 6.47
N LYS A 15 -8.46 -6.92 7.11
CA LYS A 15 -7.60 -5.94 6.40
C LYS A 15 -6.24 -6.49 6.00
N CYS A 16 -5.78 -7.56 6.60
CA CYS A 16 -4.48 -8.19 6.31
C CYS A 16 -4.65 -9.63 5.85
N THR A 17 -3.73 -10.09 5.02
CA THR A 17 -3.71 -11.48 4.52
C THR A 17 -3.66 -12.51 5.66
N PRO A 18 -2.80 -12.38 6.69
CA PRO A 18 -2.79 -13.33 7.80
C PRO A 18 -4.15 -13.46 8.50
N ASP A 19 -4.82 -12.33 8.74
CA ASP A 19 -6.15 -12.34 9.37
C ASP A 19 -7.21 -13.00 8.47
N ALA A 20 -7.10 -12.81 7.16
CA ALA A 20 -8.01 -13.44 6.21
C ALA A 20 -7.80 -14.94 6.12
N MET A 21 -6.55 -15.40 6.17
CA MET A 21 -6.20 -16.83 6.09
C MET A 21 -6.73 -17.65 7.29
N VAL A 22 -6.98 -17.02 8.44
CA VAL A 22 -7.59 -17.70 9.59
C VAL A 22 -8.95 -18.33 9.22
N ALA A 23 -9.66 -17.76 8.23
CA ALA A 23 -10.93 -18.31 7.76
C ALA A 23 -10.79 -19.76 7.23
N LEU A 24 -9.63 -20.16 6.71
CA LEU A 24 -9.38 -21.54 6.27
C LEU A 24 -9.39 -22.55 7.42
N LYS A 25 -9.17 -22.11 8.66
CA LYS A 25 -9.17 -22.96 9.87
C LYS A 25 -10.51 -22.96 10.59
N GLU A 26 -11.45 -22.12 10.18
CA GLU A 26 -12.77 -22.07 10.81
C GLU A 26 -13.53 -23.36 10.50
N GLU A 27 -14.03 -24.02 11.53
CA GLU A 27 -14.74 -25.32 11.45
C GLU A 27 -15.92 -25.24 10.47
N LYS A 28 -16.60 -24.10 10.45
CA LYS A 28 -17.70 -23.82 9.50
C LYS A 28 -17.26 -23.98 8.03
N ASN A 29 -16.07 -23.46 7.70
CA ASN A 29 -15.56 -23.51 6.33
C ASN A 29 -15.01 -24.89 5.99
N ILE A 30 -14.40 -25.56 6.97
CA ILE A 30 -13.90 -26.93 6.83
C ILE A 30 -15.07 -27.87 6.56
N SER A 31 -16.12 -27.84 7.41
CA SER A 31 -17.28 -28.72 7.24
C SER A 31 -18.00 -28.50 5.90
N LEU A 32 -18.08 -27.24 5.46
CA LEU A 32 -18.64 -26.91 4.16
C LEU A 32 -17.85 -27.53 3.00
N MET A 33 -16.53 -27.45 3.03
CA MET A 33 -15.67 -28.02 2.00
C MET A 33 -15.69 -29.54 1.98
N GLU A 34 -15.80 -30.17 3.16
CA GLU A 34 -15.93 -31.63 3.30
C GLU A 34 -17.30 -32.11 2.80
N GLU A 35 -18.38 -31.39 3.13
CA GLU A 35 -19.75 -31.71 2.69
C GLU A 35 -19.87 -31.72 1.16
N PHE A 36 -19.24 -30.74 0.49
CA PHE A 36 -19.20 -30.68 -0.97
C PHE A 36 -18.10 -31.55 -1.62
N GLY A 37 -17.31 -32.26 -0.80
CA GLY A 37 -16.24 -33.11 -1.32
C GLY A 37 -15.12 -32.39 -2.07
N VAL A 38 -14.93 -31.10 -1.79
CA VAL A 38 -13.93 -30.26 -2.47
C VAL A 38 -12.55 -30.42 -1.85
N LEU A 39 -12.47 -30.32 -0.53
CA LEU A 39 -11.23 -30.44 0.26
C LEU A 39 -11.50 -31.11 1.59
N THR A 40 -10.55 -31.94 2.01
CA THR A 40 -10.56 -32.53 3.36
C THR A 40 -10.02 -31.54 4.40
N LYS A 41 -10.32 -31.75 5.66
CA LYS A 41 -9.78 -30.97 6.77
C LYS A 41 -8.25 -30.88 6.73
N THR A 42 -7.58 -32.00 6.46
CA THR A 42 -6.12 -32.05 6.38
C THR A 42 -5.58 -31.18 5.25
N GLU A 43 -6.24 -31.20 4.11
CA GLU A 43 -5.85 -30.36 2.96
C GLU A 43 -6.07 -28.87 3.25
N MET A 44 -7.17 -28.51 3.91
CA MET A 44 -7.44 -27.12 4.31
C MET A 44 -6.37 -26.59 5.26
N LEU A 45 -5.98 -27.37 6.26
CA LEU A 45 -4.94 -27.00 7.23
C LEU A 45 -3.57 -26.88 6.53
N SER A 46 -3.24 -27.84 5.68
CA SER A 46 -1.99 -27.80 4.90
C SER A 46 -1.92 -26.56 4.00
N ARG A 47 -3.00 -26.21 3.31
CA ARG A 47 -3.07 -24.99 2.50
C ARG A 47 -2.87 -23.74 3.34
N TYR A 48 -3.48 -23.67 4.51
CA TYR A 48 -3.27 -22.56 5.44
C TYR A 48 -1.78 -22.39 5.79
N GLU A 49 -1.10 -23.47 6.15
CA GLU A 49 0.33 -23.43 6.51
C GLU A 49 1.21 -22.99 5.34
N VAL A 50 0.98 -23.55 4.17
CA VAL A 50 1.71 -23.21 2.94
C VAL A 50 1.52 -21.74 2.55
N GLU A 51 0.30 -21.24 2.60
CA GLU A 51 0.00 -19.86 2.26
C GLU A 51 0.60 -18.86 3.28
N MET A 52 0.59 -19.19 4.56
CA MET A 52 1.24 -18.37 5.59
C MET A 52 2.76 -18.32 5.42
N GLU A 53 3.38 -19.46 5.11
CA GLU A 53 4.82 -19.52 4.81
C GLU A 53 5.15 -18.72 3.55
N HIS A 54 4.36 -18.86 2.51
CA HIS A 54 4.51 -18.14 1.24
C HIS A 54 4.41 -16.63 1.45
N TYR A 55 3.38 -16.17 2.17
CA TYR A 55 3.21 -14.76 2.53
C TYR A 55 4.44 -14.22 3.27
N SER A 56 4.90 -14.95 4.29
CA SER A 56 6.07 -14.55 5.08
C SER A 56 7.35 -14.45 4.23
N LYS A 57 7.55 -15.39 3.31
CA LYS A 57 8.70 -15.38 2.37
C LYS A 57 8.64 -14.20 1.41
N ILE A 58 7.48 -13.92 0.83
CA ILE A 58 7.29 -12.78 -0.09
C ILE A 58 7.60 -11.47 0.62
N ILE A 59 6.99 -11.21 1.78
CA ILE A 59 7.23 -9.97 2.55
C ILE A 59 8.72 -9.81 2.88
N ASN A 60 9.41 -10.90 3.22
CA ASN A 60 10.84 -10.86 3.52
C ASN A 60 11.67 -10.48 2.27
N ILE A 61 11.33 -11.03 1.11
CA ILE A 61 11.99 -10.70 -0.16
C ILE A 61 11.74 -9.24 -0.53
N GLU A 62 10.51 -8.76 -0.41
CA GLU A 62 10.14 -7.37 -0.69
C GLU A 62 10.89 -6.41 0.23
N ALA A 63 10.92 -6.67 1.54
CA ALA A 63 11.64 -5.85 2.51
C ALA A 63 13.15 -5.79 2.20
N ARG A 64 13.78 -6.92 1.90
CA ARG A 64 15.20 -6.97 1.52
C ARG A 64 15.47 -6.22 0.22
N THR A 65 14.58 -6.34 -0.75
CA THR A 65 14.70 -5.65 -2.04
C THR A 65 14.57 -4.14 -1.83
N MET A 66 13.60 -3.70 -1.03
CA MET A 66 13.42 -2.29 -0.67
C MET A 66 14.67 -1.72 0.01
N LEU A 67 15.23 -2.42 0.99
CA LEU A 67 16.48 -2.02 1.66
C LEU A 67 17.65 -1.91 0.67
N LYS A 68 17.75 -2.85 -0.26
CA LYS A 68 18.80 -2.84 -1.29
C LYS A 68 18.66 -1.65 -2.24
N ILE A 69 17.44 -1.35 -2.70
CA ILE A 69 17.16 -0.19 -3.55
C ILE A 69 17.44 1.10 -2.78
N ALA A 70 16.95 1.22 -1.56
CA ALA A 70 17.16 2.40 -0.73
C ALA A 70 18.66 2.68 -0.52
N SER A 71 19.42 1.67 -0.09
CA SER A 71 20.84 1.83 0.24
C SER A 71 21.72 2.07 -1.00
N LYS A 72 21.43 1.41 -2.11
CA LYS A 72 22.30 1.44 -3.30
C LYS A 72 21.90 2.48 -4.35
N GLN A 73 20.67 2.93 -4.35
CA GLN A 73 20.15 3.82 -5.38
C GLN A 73 19.58 5.12 -4.81
N LEU A 74 18.62 5.05 -3.88
CA LEU A 74 17.92 6.24 -3.41
C LEU A 74 18.80 7.13 -2.53
N ILE A 75 19.50 6.56 -1.55
CA ILE A 75 20.38 7.33 -0.65
C ILE A 75 21.54 7.98 -1.41
N PRO A 76 22.29 7.27 -2.28
CA PRO A 76 23.32 7.89 -3.09
C PRO A 76 22.78 8.99 -4.02
N ALA A 77 21.66 8.75 -4.70
CA ALA A 77 21.03 9.74 -5.57
C ALA A 77 20.62 11.00 -4.79
N ALA A 78 19.97 10.83 -3.64
CA ALA A 78 19.59 11.94 -2.78
C ALA A 78 20.81 12.72 -2.26
N THR A 79 21.90 12.02 -1.92
CA THR A 79 23.14 12.63 -1.47
C THR A 79 23.81 13.44 -2.57
N ILE A 80 23.82 12.93 -3.80
CA ILE A 80 24.33 13.67 -4.97
C ILE A 80 23.48 14.90 -5.23
N TRP A 81 22.16 14.74 -5.23
CA TRP A 81 21.23 15.84 -5.44
C TRP A 81 21.40 16.95 -4.38
N ALA A 82 21.55 16.60 -3.12
CA ALA A 82 21.74 17.55 -2.04
C ALA A 82 23.07 18.34 -2.14
N LYS A 83 24.05 17.79 -2.85
CA LYS A 83 25.36 18.46 -3.08
C LYS A 83 25.37 19.32 -4.34
N LEU A 84 24.37 19.21 -5.21
CA LEU A 84 24.28 20.05 -6.38
C LEU A 84 23.94 21.49 -5.96
N PRO A 85 24.59 22.51 -6.55
CA PRO A 85 24.20 23.89 -6.33
C PRO A 85 22.74 24.06 -6.76
N ALA A 86 21.98 24.81 -5.95
CA ALA A 86 20.59 25.09 -6.27
C ALA A 86 20.50 25.67 -7.71
N PRO A 87 19.57 25.16 -8.55
CA PRO A 87 19.40 25.75 -9.88
C PRO A 87 19.13 27.24 -9.72
N PRO A 88 19.67 28.10 -10.61
CA PRO A 88 19.45 29.52 -10.55
C PRO A 88 17.92 29.74 -10.52
N GLN A 89 17.45 30.32 -9.42
CA GLN A 89 16.02 30.65 -9.29
C GLN A 89 15.65 31.51 -10.49
N PRO A 90 14.60 31.18 -11.23
CA PRO A 90 14.10 32.06 -12.27
C PRO A 90 13.84 33.40 -11.59
N ARG A 91 14.57 34.45 -12.02
CA ARG A 91 14.33 35.80 -11.52
C ARG A 91 12.83 36.04 -11.61
N PRO A 92 12.15 36.42 -10.53
CA PRO A 92 10.76 36.77 -10.64
C PRO A 92 10.68 37.79 -11.74
N LEU A 93 9.97 37.48 -12.83
CA LEU A 93 9.63 38.47 -13.83
C LEU A 93 8.97 39.60 -13.05
N LEU A 94 9.74 40.64 -12.78
CA LEU A 94 9.19 41.87 -12.25
C LEU A 94 8.18 42.32 -13.31
N TRP A 95 6.97 41.84 -13.17
CA TRP A 95 5.82 42.42 -13.81
C TRP A 95 5.83 43.87 -13.31
N LYS A 96 6.30 44.76 -14.20
CA LYS A 96 6.15 46.20 -13.99
C LYS A 96 4.65 46.44 -13.86
N ALA A 97 4.20 46.57 -12.61
CA ALA A 97 2.88 47.11 -12.34
C ALA A 97 2.85 48.48 -13.03
N SER A 98 2.11 48.55 -14.11
CA SER A 98 1.87 49.85 -14.78
C SER A 98 1.26 50.76 -13.70
N PRO A 99 1.80 52.01 -13.53
CA PRO A 99 1.23 52.92 -12.56
C PRO A 99 -0.26 53.16 -12.92
N PRO A 100 -1.12 53.27 -11.91
CA PRO A 100 -2.54 53.51 -12.14
C PRO A 100 -2.68 54.84 -12.92
N SER A 101 -3.45 54.80 -14.02
CA SER A 101 -3.79 55.97 -14.79
C SER A 101 -4.43 57.03 -13.92
N PRO A 102 -4.06 58.32 -14.09
CA PRO A 102 -4.67 59.40 -13.29
C PRO A 102 -6.20 59.44 -13.56
N LYS A 103 -6.96 59.40 -12.48
CA LYS A 103 -8.41 59.61 -12.55
C LYS A 103 -8.66 60.97 -13.13
N GLN A 104 -9.27 61.01 -14.29
CA GLN A 104 -9.85 62.26 -14.82
C GLN A 104 -11.06 62.58 -13.98
N SER A 105 -10.95 63.66 -13.21
CA SER A 105 -12.06 64.32 -12.54
C SER A 105 -12.81 65.18 -13.56
N CYS A 106 -14.09 64.86 -13.73
CA CYS A 106 -15.11 65.82 -14.17
C CYS A 106 -16.03 66.10 -13.00
#